data_0b33aa35e0251b4a1680e5bada8418e7
#
_entry.id   0b33aa35e0251b4a1680e5bada8418e7
#
_cell.length_a   1.000
_cell.length_b   1.000
_cell.length_c   1.000
_cell.angle_alpha   90.00
_cell.angle_beta   90.00
_cell.angle_gamma   90.00
#
_symmetry.space_group_name_H-M   'P 1'
#
loop_
_entity.id
_entity.type
_entity.pdbx_description
1 polymer ?
#
loop_
_entity_poly.entity_id
_entity_poly.type
_entity_poly.pdbx_seq_one_letter_code
_entity_poly.pdbx_strand_id
1 'polypeptide(L)'
;KLGLKPMARYVAGASAGVDPQIMGIGPVYATRKALAKANWQLSDIGLIEANEAFAAQAIAVCRELELNMDIVNVNGGAVALGHPIGASGARILVTLLHEMIKRDTKKGLATLCIGGGQGIAALVER
;
A
#
# COMPACT_ATOMS: atom_id res chain seq x y z
N LYS A 1 25.85 -7.56 -12.92
CA LYS A 1 27.26 -7.81 -12.50
C LYS A 1 27.36 -8.58 -11.17
N LEU A 2 26.34 -8.47 -10.30
CA LEU A 2 26.35 -9.12 -8.97
C LEU A 2 25.59 -10.47 -8.92
N GLY A 3 24.98 -10.92 -10.02
CA GLY A 3 24.20 -12.17 -10.05
C GLY A 3 22.95 -12.19 -9.19
N LEU A 4 22.51 -11.02 -8.67
CA LEU A 4 21.34 -10.92 -7.80
C LEU A 4 20.04 -11.00 -8.62
N LYS A 5 19.08 -11.76 -8.12
CA LYS A 5 17.73 -11.83 -8.68
C LYS A 5 16.87 -10.74 -8.02
N PRO A 6 16.25 -9.82 -8.79
CA PRO A 6 15.31 -8.85 -8.25
C PRO A 6 14.13 -9.54 -7.56
N MET A 7 13.67 -9.01 -6.42
CA MET A 7 12.48 -9.51 -5.73
C MET A 7 11.19 -9.13 -6.46
N ALA A 8 11.15 -7.92 -7.00
CA ALA A 8 10.01 -7.38 -7.76
C ALA A 8 10.46 -6.20 -8.62
N ARG A 9 9.62 -5.82 -9.56
CA ARG A 9 9.72 -4.58 -10.36
C ARG A 9 8.81 -3.52 -9.74
N TYR A 10 9.32 -2.32 -9.53
CA TYR A 10 8.50 -1.16 -9.26
C TYR A 10 7.81 -0.71 -10.57
N VAL A 11 6.49 -0.69 -10.56
CA VAL A 11 5.69 -0.41 -11.77
C VAL A 11 5.30 1.06 -11.83
N ALA A 12 4.66 1.55 -10.79
CA ALA A 12 4.21 2.93 -10.70
C ALA A 12 4.03 3.35 -9.23
N GLY A 13 4.06 4.65 -9.01
CA GLY A 13 3.68 5.23 -7.75
C GLY A 13 3.07 6.61 -7.93
N ALA A 14 2.30 7.02 -6.96
CA ALA A 14 1.68 8.32 -6.94
C ALA A 14 1.54 8.84 -5.51
N SER A 15 1.63 10.15 -5.38
CA SER A 15 1.16 10.90 -4.23
C SER A 15 -0.11 11.67 -4.57
N ALA A 16 -0.92 11.95 -3.55
CA ALA A 16 -2.10 12.77 -3.67
C ALA A 16 -2.24 13.66 -2.44
N GLY A 17 -2.73 14.88 -2.64
CA GLY A 17 -3.11 15.79 -1.56
C GLY A 17 -4.60 15.70 -1.28
N VAL A 18 -4.98 15.88 -0.02
CA VAL A 18 -6.35 16.00 0.47
C VAL A 18 -6.41 17.08 1.54
N ASP A 19 -7.60 17.50 1.95
CA ASP A 19 -7.76 18.41 3.08
C ASP A 19 -7.06 17.82 4.32
N PRO A 20 -6.20 18.59 5.02
CA PRO A 20 -5.53 18.11 6.23
C PRO A 20 -6.47 17.54 7.30
N GLN A 21 -7.70 18.02 7.39
CA GLN A 21 -8.71 17.53 8.35
C GLN A 21 -9.13 16.08 8.08
N ILE A 22 -8.98 15.63 6.84
CA ILE A 22 -9.30 14.26 6.42
C ILE A 22 -8.07 13.54 5.86
N MET A 23 -6.89 13.86 6.35
CA MET A 23 -5.62 13.35 5.86
C MET A 23 -5.58 11.81 5.73
N GLY A 24 -6.32 11.12 6.59
CA GLY A 24 -6.37 9.67 6.65
C GLY A 24 -6.86 8.99 5.37
N ILE A 25 -7.64 9.69 4.53
CA ILE A 25 -8.11 9.15 3.24
C ILE A 25 -7.17 9.44 2.06
N GLY A 26 -6.04 10.09 2.29
CA GLY A 26 -4.99 10.31 1.26
C GLY A 26 -4.63 9.06 0.45
N PRO A 27 -4.50 7.87 1.07
CA PRO A 27 -4.24 6.61 0.38
C PRO A 27 -5.23 6.27 -0.72
N VAL A 28 -6.51 6.65 -0.57
CA VAL A 28 -7.56 6.41 -1.58
C VAL A 28 -7.19 7.06 -2.91
N TYR A 29 -6.91 8.35 -2.85
CA TYR A 29 -6.58 9.13 -4.06
C TYR A 29 -5.21 8.75 -4.63
N ALA A 30 -4.23 8.48 -3.76
CA ALA A 30 -2.92 8.03 -4.18
C ALA A 30 -2.99 6.67 -4.90
N THR A 31 -3.76 5.72 -4.37
CA THR A 31 -3.98 4.39 -4.96
C THR A 31 -4.66 4.50 -6.32
N ARG A 32 -5.77 5.23 -6.42
CA ARG A 32 -6.48 5.45 -7.69
C ARG A 32 -5.55 6.04 -8.75
N LYS A 33 -4.73 7.02 -8.37
CA LYS A 33 -3.75 7.66 -9.26
C LYS A 33 -2.61 6.72 -9.67
N ALA A 34 -2.12 5.88 -8.76
CA ALA A 34 -1.08 4.90 -9.06
C ALA A 34 -1.60 3.81 -10.02
N LEU A 35 -2.80 3.29 -9.78
CA LEU A 35 -3.47 2.31 -10.65
C LEU A 35 -3.67 2.87 -12.07
N ALA A 36 -4.16 4.11 -12.18
CA ALA A 36 -4.32 4.77 -13.47
C ALA A 36 -2.98 4.90 -14.24
N LYS A 37 -1.89 5.27 -13.55
CA LYS A 37 -0.55 5.33 -14.16
C LYS A 37 -0.02 3.98 -14.65
N ALA A 38 -0.34 2.91 -13.94
CA ALA A 38 0.06 1.55 -14.30
C ALA A 38 -0.87 0.93 -15.38
N ASN A 39 -2.00 1.56 -15.68
CA ASN A 39 -3.09 0.97 -16.44
C ASN A 39 -3.56 -0.36 -15.82
N TRP A 40 -3.65 -0.41 -14.49
CA TRP A 40 -4.14 -1.55 -13.73
C TRP A 40 -5.50 -1.25 -13.09
N GLN A 41 -6.28 -2.32 -12.87
CA GLN A 41 -7.49 -2.26 -12.06
C GLN A 41 -7.17 -2.72 -10.63
N LEU A 42 -7.97 -2.30 -9.65
CA LEU A 42 -7.81 -2.76 -8.27
C LEU A 42 -7.97 -4.28 -8.17
N SER A 43 -8.84 -4.88 -8.99
CA SER A 43 -9.04 -6.33 -9.10
C SER A 43 -7.83 -7.11 -9.59
N ASP A 44 -6.84 -6.44 -10.17
CA ASP A 44 -5.59 -7.08 -10.59
C ASP A 44 -4.64 -7.32 -9.40
N ILE A 45 -4.86 -6.61 -8.29
CA ILE A 45 -3.99 -6.66 -7.11
C ILE A 45 -4.28 -7.92 -6.31
N GLY A 46 -3.26 -8.73 -6.10
CA GLY A 46 -3.39 -9.96 -5.31
C GLY A 46 -2.93 -9.83 -3.85
N LEU A 47 -2.27 -8.73 -3.48
CA LEU A 47 -1.84 -8.49 -2.11
C LEU A 47 -1.69 -6.99 -1.83
N ILE A 48 -2.14 -6.54 -0.65
CA ILE A 48 -2.15 -5.13 -0.25
C ILE A 48 -1.56 -4.97 1.14
N GLU A 49 -0.64 -4.05 1.28
CA GLU A 49 -0.21 -3.49 2.57
C GLU A 49 -0.70 -2.05 2.66
N ALA A 50 -1.75 -1.82 3.42
CA ALA A 50 -2.33 -0.52 3.72
C ALA A 50 -1.96 -0.14 5.16
N ASN A 51 -1.13 0.87 5.36
CA ASN A 51 -0.67 1.22 6.69
C ASN A 51 -1.81 1.71 7.58
N GLU A 52 -1.92 1.14 8.77
CA GLU A 52 -2.92 1.48 9.79
C GLU A 52 -2.36 2.55 10.72
N ALA A 53 -2.28 3.80 10.26
CA ALA A 53 -1.89 4.91 11.14
C ALA A 53 -2.88 5.10 12.30
N PHE A 54 -4.17 4.88 12.01
CA PHE A 54 -5.28 4.82 12.97
C PHE A 54 -6.29 3.76 12.50
N ALA A 55 -6.88 3.03 13.43
CA ALA A 55 -7.87 1.99 13.09
C ALA A 55 -9.07 2.53 12.29
N ALA A 56 -9.63 3.67 12.72
CA ALA A 56 -10.74 4.33 12.01
C ALA A 56 -10.35 4.77 10.60
N GLN A 57 -9.13 5.28 10.43
CA GLN A 57 -8.59 5.69 9.14
C GLN A 57 -8.42 4.48 8.20
N ALA A 58 -7.88 3.38 8.71
CA ALA A 58 -7.71 2.15 7.93
C ALA A 58 -9.06 1.60 7.42
N ILE A 59 -10.08 1.58 8.30
CA ILE A 59 -11.44 1.18 7.94
C ILE A 59 -12.01 2.09 6.83
N ALA A 60 -11.83 3.41 6.94
CA ALA A 60 -12.32 4.36 5.95
C ALA A 60 -11.67 4.12 4.58
N VAL A 61 -10.35 3.93 4.53
CA VAL A 61 -9.61 3.64 3.29
C VAL A 61 -10.08 2.32 2.66
N CYS A 62 -10.21 1.25 3.46
CA CYS A 62 -10.65 -0.06 2.97
C CYS A 62 -12.06 0.01 2.39
N ARG A 63 -12.98 0.72 3.04
CA ARG A 63 -14.36 0.90 2.56
C ARG A 63 -14.43 1.74 1.30
N GLU A 64 -13.72 2.86 1.26
CA GLU A 64 -13.74 3.81 0.14
C GLU A 64 -13.11 3.23 -1.14
N LEU A 65 -12.16 2.32 -0.99
CA LEU A 65 -11.55 1.56 -2.09
C LEU A 65 -12.25 0.22 -2.34
N GLU A 66 -13.21 -0.18 -1.52
CA GLU A 66 -13.88 -1.50 -1.60
C GLU A 66 -12.89 -2.67 -1.60
N LEU A 67 -11.88 -2.61 -0.71
CA LEU A 67 -10.82 -3.60 -0.67
C LEU A 67 -11.34 -4.97 -0.21
N ASN A 68 -10.89 -6.03 -0.88
CA ASN A 68 -11.02 -7.39 -0.36
C ASN A 68 -10.10 -7.57 0.85
N MET A 69 -10.68 -7.72 2.03
CA MET A 69 -9.93 -7.82 3.29
C MET A 69 -9.09 -9.09 3.42
N ASP A 70 -9.36 -10.14 2.64
CA ASP A 70 -8.58 -11.39 2.65
C ASP A 70 -7.15 -11.22 2.12
N ILE A 71 -6.91 -10.12 1.40
CA ILE A 71 -5.60 -9.80 0.82
C ILE A 71 -4.94 -8.56 1.42
N VAL A 72 -5.57 -7.94 2.44
CA VAL A 72 -5.07 -6.71 3.09
C VAL A 72 -4.37 -7.06 4.40
N ASN A 73 -3.13 -6.57 4.57
CA ASN A 73 -2.36 -6.69 5.82
C ASN A 73 -2.38 -8.11 6.41
N VAL A 74 -2.19 -9.10 5.57
CA VAL A 74 -2.37 -10.53 5.90
C VAL A 74 -1.43 -11.06 6.99
N ASN A 75 -0.41 -10.31 7.34
CA ASN A 75 0.51 -10.61 8.45
C ASN A 75 0.29 -9.66 9.66
N GLY A 76 -0.84 -8.96 9.70
CA GLY A 76 -1.12 -7.90 10.67
C GLY A 76 -0.63 -6.54 10.20
N GLY A 77 -1.32 -5.49 10.63
CA GLY A 77 -1.02 -4.10 10.32
C GLY A 77 -0.40 -3.35 11.50
N ALA A 78 -0.26 -2.03 11.35
CA ALA A 78 0.42 -1.18 12.33
C ALA A 78 -0.30 -1.09 13.69
N VAL A 79 -1.60 -1.36 13.77
CA VAL A 79 -2.34 -1.46 15.04
C VAL A 79 -1.76 -2.57 15.93
N ALA A 80 -1.34 -3.68 15.32
CA ALA A 80 -0.71 -4.79 16.03
C ALA A 80 0.81 -4.66 16.13
N LEU A 81 1.47 -4.18 15.06
CA LEU A 81 2.93 -4.22 14.90
C LEU A 81 3.62 -2.90 15.32
N GLY A 82 2.89 -1.79 15.34
CA GLY A 82 3.41 -0.45 15.55
C GLY A 82 3.60 0.34 14.25
N HIS A 83 3.65 1.68 14.41
CA HIS A 83 3.81 2.63 13.32
C HIS A 83 5.08 3.47 13.50
N PRO A 84 6.26 2.94 13.17
CA PRO A 84 7.50 3.70 13.21
C PRO A 84 7.52 4.70 12.04
N ILE A 85 7.12 5.94 12.28
CA ILE A 85 6.83 6.96 11.26
C ILE A 85 7.95 7.07 10.22
N GLY A 86 9.21 7.10 10.63
CA GLY A 86 10.36 7.19 9.74
C GLY A 86 10.66 5.91 8.94
N ALA A 87 10.03 4.78 9.27
CA ALA A 87 10.29 3.48 8.65
C ALA A 87 9.04 2.78 8.10
N SER A 88 7.84 3.30 8.34
CA SER A 88 6.60 2.61 7.96
C SER A 88 6.49 2.32 6.47
N GLY A 89 6.93 3.23 5.61
CA GLY A 89 6.95 2.98 4.17
C GLY A 89 7.83 1.78 3.79
N ALA A 90 9.03 1.69 4.36
CA ALA A 90 9.92 0.54 4.16
C ALA A 90 9.32 -0.73 4.76
N ARG A 91 8.74 -0.64 5.98
CA ARG A 91 8.12 -1.78 6.66
C ARG A 91 7.02 -2.42 5.81
N ILE A 92 6.04 -1.64 5.34
CA ILE A 92 4.93 -2.18 4.55
C ILE A 92 5.42 -2.75 3.21
N LEU A 93 6.37 -2.08 2.55
CA LEU A 93 6.89 -2.57 1.28
C LEU A 93 7.67 -3.88 1.46
N VAL A 94 8.51 -3.99 2.48
CA VAL A 94 9.26 -5.22 2.79
C VAL A 94 8.30 -6.36 3.11
N THR A 95 7.29 -6.13 3.95
CA THR A 95 6.26 -7.13 4.27
C THR A 95 5.55 -7.60 3.00
N LEU A 96 5.12 -6.66 2.15
CA LEU A 96 4.46 -6.94 0.88
C LEU A 96 5.31 -7.84 -0.01
N LEU A 97 6.58 -7.49 -0.24
CA LEU A 97 7.47 -8.22 -1.13
C LEU A 97 7.73 -9.65 -0.66
N HIS A 98 7.98 -9.84 0.63
CA HIS A 98 8.20 -11.18 1.19
C HIS A 98 6.94 -12.04 1.14
N GLU A 99 5.77 -11.48 1.43
CA GLU A 99 4.52 -12.22 1.36
C GLU A 99 4.10 -12.53 -0.09
N MET A 100 4.38 -11.63 -1.03
CA MET A 100 4.20 -11.89 -2.46
C MET A 100 5.06 -13.07 -2.94
N ILE A 101 6.30 -13.20 -2.42
CA ILE A 101 7.18 -14.35 -2.73
C ILE A 101 6.57 -15.63 -2.18
N LYS A 102 6.16 -15.61 -0.91
CA LYS A 102 5.61 -16.77 -0.19
C LYS A 102 4.34 -17.32 -0.83
N ARG A 103 3.44 -16.43 -1.30
CA ARG A 103 2.14 -16.78 -1.92
C ARG A 103 2.21 -16.91 -3.44
N ASP A 104 3.36 -16.66 -4.06
CA ASP A 104 3.52 -16.51 -5.51
C ASP A 104 2.58 -15.47 -6.14
N THR A 105 2.23 -14.43 -5.36
CA THR A 105 1.39 -13.32 -5.84
C THR A 105 2.18 -12.45 -6.82
N LYS A 106 1.55 -12.04 -7.92
CA LYS A 106 2.24 -11.34 -9.01
C LYS A 106 2.17 -9.82 -8.88
N LYS A 107 1.05 -9.25 -8.43
CA LYS A 107 0.83 -7.81 -8.33
C LYS A 107 0.52 -7.40 -6.90
N GLY A 108 1.20 -6.38 -6.40
CA GLY A 108 1.06 -5.88 -5.05
C GLY A 108 0.94 -4.37 -4.96
N LEU A 109 0.25 -3.90 -3.93
CA LEU A 109 0.05 -2.50 -3.59
C LEU A 109 0.54 -2.24 -2.15
N ALA A 110 1.36 -1.21 -1.97
CA ALA A 110 1.66 -0.62 -0.67
C ALA A 110 1.17 0.82 -0.64
N THR A 111 0.44 1.20 0.41
CA THR A 111 -0.09 2.58 0.54
C THR A 111 -0.12 3.05 1.99
N LEU A 112 0.05 4.35 2.19
CA LEU A 112 -0.03 4.98 3.51
C LEU A 112 -0.47 6.44 3.41
N CYS A 113 -1.09 6.95 4.49
CA CYS A 113 -1.35 8.37 4.66
C CYS A 113 -0.11 9.09 5.20
N ILE A 114 -0.03 10.38 4.95
CA ILE A 114 1.06 11.24 5.38
C ILE A 114 0.46 12.49 6.03
N GLY A 115 1.02 12.92 7.14
CA GLY A 115 0.60 14.14 7.83
C GLY A 115 0.57 15.37 6.92
N GLY A 116 -0.31 16.33 7.21
CA GLY A 116 -0.52 17.50 6.37
C GLY A 116 -1.49 17.30 5.21
N GLY A 117 -2.20 16.17 5.14
CA GLY A 117 -3.20 15.94 4.11
C GLY A 117 -2.63 15.29 2.84
N GLN A 118 -1.83 14.25 2.98
CA GLN A 118 -1.23 13.56 1.85
C GLN A 118 -1.41 12.05 1.94
N GLY A 119 -1.28 11.38 0.81
CA GLY A 119 -1.17 9.93 0.69
C GLY A 119 -0.15 9.55 -0.37
N ILE A 120 0.40 8.34 -0.25
CA ILE A 120 1.29 7.75 -1.24
C ILE A 120 0.91 6.31 -1.49
N ALA A 121 1.08 5.85 -2.73
CA ALA A 121 0.90 4.46 -3.12
C ALA A 121 2.02 4.02 -4.06
N ALA A 122 2.42 2.76 -3.92
CA ALA A 122 3.41 2.10 -4.77
C ALA A 122 2.85 0.77 -5.28
N LEU A 123 3.02 0.52 -6.57
CA LEU A 123 2.64 -0.72 -7.26
C LEU A 123 3.90 -1.49 -7.66
N VAL A 124 3.90 -2.77 -7.34
CA VAL A 124 5.01 -3.68 -7.65
C VAL A 124 4.50 -4.96 -8.31
N GLU A 125 5.34 -5.58 -9.14
CA GLU A 125 5.03 -6.87 -9.75
C GLU A 125 6.21 -7.83 -9.74
N ARG A 126 5.91 -9.14 -9.83
CA ARG A 126 6.87 -10.25 -9.86
C ARG A 126 6.67 -11.12 -11.09
#